data_676ce0ae3104d085f7de93097b5ba8e5
#
_entry.id   676ce0ae3104d085f7de93097b5ba8e5
#
_cell.length_a   1.000
_cell.length_b   1.000
_cell.length_c   1.000
_cell.angle_alpha   90.00
_cell.angle_beta   90.00
_cell.angle_gamma   90.00
#
_symmetry.space_group_name_H-M   'P 1'
#
loop_
_entity.id
_entity.type
_entity.pdbx_description
1 polymer ?
#
loop_
_entity_poly.entity_id
_entity_poly.type
_entity_poly.pdbx_seq_one_letter_code
_entity_poly.pdbx_strand_id
1 'polypeptide(L)'
;SRGFKPFISSRMSSWPSSKAKRVLAALLRIGWSIKRESGSHKTLSREGWPNYVFAFHDGEEIGPVMLARIAKKTGLKPDDL
;
A
#
# COMPACT_ATOMS: atom_id res chain seq x y z
N SER A 1 22.74 -14.98 -2.43
CA SER A 1 22.53 -14.68 -2.32
C SER A 1 22.24 -13.98 -2.28
N ARG A 2 22.04 -14.12 -2.52
CA ARG A 2 21.62 -13.60 -2.43
C ARG A 2 21.76 -12.90 -1.90
N GLY A 3 21.86 -12.87 -1.52
CA GLY A 3 21.81 -12.30 -0.94
C GLY A 3 21.88 -11.60 -0.43
N PHE A 4 21.77 -11.58 -0.10
CA PHE A 4 21.71 -10.96 0.41
C PHE A 4 21.66 -10.09 0.57
N LYS A 5 21.41 -10.00 0.61
CA LYS A 5 21.12 -9.26 0.88
C LYS A 5 21.12 -8.52 1.51
N PRO A 6 21.42 -8.45 1.88
CA PRO A 6 21.26 -7.74 2.55
C PRO A 6 21.10 -6.92 3.11
N PHE A 7 20.90 -6.86 3.35
CA PHE A 7 20.73 -6.11 3.75
C PHE A 7 20.37 -5.22 3.93
N ILE A 8 20.29 -5.12 3.97
CA ILE A 8 19.98 -4.46 4.11
C ILE A 8 19.56 -3.58 4.34
N SER A 9 19.36 -3.46 4.40
CA SER A 9 18.97 -2.80 4.59
C SER A 9 18.40 -2.12 4.87
N SER A 10 18.22 -2.10 4.97
CA SER A 10 17.73 -1.62 5.19
C SER A 10 17.20 -1.05 5.47
N ARG A 11 16.82 -1.03 5.69
CA ARG A 11 16.44 -0.58 6.06
C ARG A 11 15.74 0.34 6.04
N MET A 12 15.79 0.83 6.23
CA MET A 12 15.05 1.74 6.28
C MET A 12 14.16 1.93 5.28
N SER A 13 14.12 2.44 4.52
CA SER A 13 13.13 2.66 3.57
C SER A 13 13.11 1.61 2.54
N SER A 14 12.50 0.54 2.85
CA SER A 14 12.32 -0.48 1.85
C SER A 14 11.13 -0.20 0.93
N TRP A 15 10.46 0.92 1.11
CA TRP A 15 9.31 1.26 0.28
C TRP A 15 9.74 2.06 -0.95
N PRO A 16 9.51 1.56 -2.17
CA PRO A 16 9.70 2.36 -3.36
C PRO A 16 8.52 3.32 -3.53
N SER A 17 8.75 4.49 -4.09
CA SER A 17 7.64 5.35 -4.46
C SER A 17 6.82 4.66 -5.55
N SER A 18 5.50 4.76 -5.47
CA SER A 18 4.63 4.06 -6.40
C SER A 18 3.42 4.93 -6.72
N LYS A 19 2.86 4.74 -7.91
CA LYS A 19 1.62 5.39 -8.27
C LYS A 19 0.48 4.81 -7.43
N ALA A 20 -0.48 5.67 -7.09
CA ALA A 20 -1.63 5.26 -6.28
C ALA A 20 -2.37 4.09 -6.91
N LYS A 21 -2.49 4.07 -8.23
CA LYS A 21 -3.15 2.98 -8.93
C LYS A 21 -2.48 1.64 -8.62
N ARG A 22 -1.15 1.63 -8.58
CA ARG A 22 -0.41 0.42 -8.29
C ARG A 22 -0.59 -0.02 -6.84
N VAL A 23 -0.61 0.97 -5.93
CA VAL A 23 -0.81 0.68 -4.50
C VAL A 23 -2.20 0.08 -4.28
N LEU A 24 -3.21 0.68 -4.91
CA LEU A 24 -4.58 0.17 -4.79
C LEU A 24 -4.66 -1.26 -5.31
N ALA A 25 -4.05 -1.53 -6.46
CA ALA A 25 -4.07 -2.89 -7.03
C ALA A 25 -3.43 -3.89 -6.06
N ALA A 26 -2.34 -3.49 -5.40
CA ALA A 26 -1.69 -4.36 -4.42
C ALA A 26 -2.60 -4.61 -3.22
N LEU A 27 -3.30 -3.59 -2.74
CA LEU A 27 -4.24 -3.75 -1.63
C LEU A 27 -5.35 -4.72 -1.98
N LEU A 28 -5.87 -4.62 -3.19
CA LEU A 28 -6.93 -5.55 -3.62
C LEU A 28 -6.40 -6.98 -3.68
N ARG A 29 -5.13 -7.16 -4.06
CA ARG A 29 -4.55 -8.50 -4.13
C ARG A 29 -4.41 -9.14 -2.76
N ILE A 30 -4.14 -8.35 -1.71
CA ILE A 30 -3.95 -8.92 -0.37
C ILE A 30 -5.24 -9.08 0.42
N GLY A 31 -6.39 -8.84 -0.22
CA GLY A 31 -7.67 -9.15 0.38
C GLY A 31 -8.59 -7.97 0.63
N TRP A 32 -8.17 -6.76 0.29
CA TRP A 32 -9.04 -5.59 0.44
C TRP A 32 -10.01 -5.52 -0.73
N SER A 33 -11.20 -5.00 -0.46
CA SER A 33 -12.24 -4.79 -1.48
C SER A 33 -12.73 -3.36 -1.38
N ILE A 34 -13.17 -2.82 -2.51
CA ILE A 34 -13.77 -1.49 -2.52
C ILE A 34 -15.21 -1.62 -2.06
N LYS A 35 -15.51 -1.06 -0.88
CA LYS A 35 -16.84 -1.09 -0.32
C LYS A 35 -17.67 0.08 -0.81
N ARG A 36 -17.04 1.23 -0.99
CA ARG A 36 -17.70 2.45 -1.41
C ARG A 36 -16.69 3.32 -2.14
N GLU A 37 -17.15 4.03 -3.13
CA GLU A 37 -16.30 4.92 -3.90
C GLU A 37 -17.01 6.25 -4.13
N SER A 38 -16.30 7.35 -3.86
CA SER A 38 -16.84 8.69 -4.05
C SER A 38 -15.70 9.57 -4.53
N GLY A 39 -15.69 9.89 -5.81
CA GLY A 39 -14.58 10.63 -6.43
C GLY A 39 -13.29 9.84 -6.28
N SER A 40 -12.28 10.46 -5.70
CA SER A 40 -11.01 9.78 -5.46
C SER A 40 -10.97 9.07 -4.11
N HIS A 41 -12.05 9.14 -3.33
CA HIS A 41 -12.12 8.47 -2.03
C HIS A 41 -12.70 7.07 -2.21
N LYS A 42 -11.95 6.06 -1.81
CA LYS A 42 -12.39 4.68 -1.87
C LYS A 42 -12.33 4.09 -0.48
N THR A 43 -13.48 3.68 0.04
CA THR A 43 -13.52 2.99 1.33
C THR A 43 -13.27 1.52 1.09
N LEU A 44 -12.19 1.02 1.64
CA LEU A 44 -11.81 -0.37 1.47
C LEU A 44 -12.16 -1.16 2.72
N SER A 45 -12.50 -2.41 2.55
CA SER A 45 -12.77 -3.29 3.67
C SER A 45 -12.06 -4.62 3.49
N ARG A 46 -11.70 -5.22 4.61
CA ARG A 46 -11.09 -6.54 4.66
C ARG A 46 -11.53 -7.20 5.96
N GLU A 47 -11.87 -8.47 5.88
CA GLU A 47 -12.33 -9.20 7.04
C GLU A 47 -11.24 -9.21 8.13
N GLY A 48 -11.62 -8.87 9.34
CA GLY A 48 -10.68 -8.83 10.46
C GLY A 48 -9.93 -7.52 10.59
N TRP A 49 -10.21 -6.55 9.71
CA TRP A 49 -9.51 -5.26 9.72
C TRP A 49 -10.52 -4.11 9.74
N PRO A 50 -10.16 -2.99 10.37
CA PRO A 50 -11.00 -1.79 10.25
C PRO A 50 -11.02 -1.29 8.81
N ASN A 51 -12.11 -0.65 8.42
CA ASN A 51 -12.20 -0.04 7.10
C ASN A 51 -11.10 0.98 6.93
N TYR A 52 -10.58 1.09 5.72
CA TYR A 52 -9.54 2.04 5.39
C TYR A 52 -9.97 2.90 4.22
N VAL A 53 -9.80 4.22 4.33
CA VAL A 53 -10.14 5.13 3.25
C VAL A 53 -8.88 5.44 2.45
N PHE A 54 -8.91 5.05 1.17
CA PHE A 54 -7.81 5.28 0.23
C PHE A 54 -8.18 6.50 -0.61
N ALA A 55 -7.58 7.65 -0.30
CA ALA A 55 -7.98 8.93 -0.88
C ALA A 55 -6.89 9.51 -1.77
N PHE A 56 -6.50 8.77 -2.79
CA PHE A 56 -5.45 9.19 -3.73
C PHE A 56 -5.95 9.05 -5.16
N HIS A 57 -5.54 9.97 -6.03
CA HIS A 57 -5.83 9.86 -7.47
C HIS A 57 -4.90 8.81 -8.08
N ASP A 58 -5.38 8.11 -9.11
CA ASP A 58 -4.64 7.03 -9.74
C ASP A 58 -3.23 7.42 -10.16
N GLY A 59 -3.07 8.63 -10.69
CA GLY A 59 -1.76 9.10 -11.16
C GLY A 59 -0.90 9.73 -10.09
N GLU A 60 -1.40 9.80 -8.86
CA GLU A 60 -0.67 10.44 -7.78
C GLU A 60 0.47 9.54 -7.31
N GLU A 61 1.65 10.14 -7.09
CA GLU A 61 2.79 9.39 -6.61
C GLU A 61 2.77 9.33 -5.09
N ILE A 62 2.88 8.14 -4.53
CA ILE A 62 2.88 7.94 -3.08
C ILE A 62 4.31 7.61 -2.66
N GLY A 63 4.87 8.46 -1.80
CA GLY A 63 6.24 8.28 -1.35
C GLY A 63 6.37 7.27 -0.22
N PRO A 64 7.63 6.94 0.15
CA PRO A 64 7.89 5.88 1.14
C PRO A 64 7.28 6.14 2.51
N VAL A 65 7.26 7.39 2.98
CA VAL A 65 6.71 7.69 4.29
C VAL A 65 5.21 7.41 4.32
N MET A 66 4.50 7.85 3.28
CA MET A 66 3.07 7.61 3.19
C MET A 66 2.77 6.13 3.00
N LEU A 67 3.59 5.42 2.20
CA LEU A 67 3.43 3.99 2.02
C LEU A 67 3.55 3.25 3.34
N ALA A 68 4.51 3.65 4.18
CA ALA A 68 4.67 3.03 5.49
C ALA A 68 3.42 3.25 6.37
N ARG A 69 2.80 4.42 6.26
CA ARG A 69 1.56 4.70 6.99
C ARG A 69 0.41 3.83 6.48
N ILE A 70 0.29 3.71 5.17
CA ILE A 70 -0.73 2.85 4.57
C ILE A 70 -0.52 1.42 5.03
N ALA A 71 0.73 0.97 5.04
CA ALA A 71 1.07 -0.39 5.45
C ALA A 71 0.61 -0.68 6.88
N LYS A 72 0.77 0.28 7.78
CA LYS A 72 0.34 0.10 9.17
C LYS A 72 -1.15 -0.14 9.28
N LYS A 73 -1.93 0.46 8.38
CA LYS A 73 -3.39 0.36 8.44
C LYS A 73 -3.93 -0.80 7.63
N THR A 74 -3.14 -1.36 6.72
CA THR A 74 -3.66 -2.33 5.76
C THR A 74 -2.89 -3.65 5.72
N GLY A 75 -1.72 -3.70 6.34
CA GLY A 75 -0.88 -4.90 6.26
C GLY A 75 -0.14 -5.03 4.95
N LEU A 76 -0.13 -3.98 4.13
CA LEU A 76 0.62 -3.99 2.87
C LEU A 76 2.11 -4.13 3.14
N LYS A 77 2.81 -4.86 2.28
CA LYS A 77 4.26 -5.05 2.37
C LYS A 77 4.92 -4.56 1.10
N PRO A 78 6.21 -4.17 1.16
CA PRO A 78 6.91 -3.72 -0.06
C PRO A 78 6.88 -4.76 -1.17
N ASP A 79 6.91 -6.03 -0.80
CA ASP A 79 6.89 -7.12 -1.78
C ASP A 79 5.55 -7.21 -2.52
N ASP A 80 4.52 -6.57 -2.02
CA ASP A 80 3.21 -6.59 -2.66
C ASP A 80 3.11 -5.61 -3.82
N LEU A 81 4.06 -4.70 -3.94
CA LEU A 81 4.07 -3.68 -5.00
C LEU A 81 4.76 -4.14 -6.28
#